data_b5b74023a32093a9f73fb380c6a7d1bc
#
_entry.id   b5b74023a32093a9f73fb380c6a7d1bc
#
_cell.length_a   1.000
_cell.length_b   1.000
_cell.length_c   1.000
_cell.angle_alpha   90.00
_cell.angle_beta   90.00
_cell.angle_gamma   90.00
#
_symmetry.space_group_name_H-M   'P 1'
#
loop_
_entity.id
_entity.type
_entity.pdbx_description
1 polymer ?
#
loop_
_entity_poly.entity_id
_entity_poly.type
_entity_poly.pdbx_seq_one_letter_code
_entity_poly.pdbx_strand_id
1 'polypeptide(L)'
;MLSFENVGLRYGMGVEVVGDLNFSIEPQSFQFLTGPSGAGKTTILRLMLLSLRPTRGTIHIFGEDASKLDKDMITSFRRRIGVVFQDFRLLDHLTTYENVALPLRVMGRDETDYRAEVVELLDWVGLGERKNALPAVLSGGEKQRAAIARALIVRPELLLADEPTGNVDPVIAKRLLRLFVELHKSGTAIVIATHDLALMDQFGYARRLVVGDGRLAIFDAESA
;
A
#
# COMPACT_ATOMS: atom_id res chain seq x y z
N MET A 1 12.65 -8.50 3.56
CA MET A 1 12.16 -7.14 3.82
C MET A 1 11.17 -7.09 4.97
N LEU A 2 10.11 -7.89 4.92
CA LEU A 2 9.09 -7.98 5.96
C LEU A 2 8.79 -9.46 6.21
N SER A 3 8.74 -9.93 7.47
CA SER A 3 8.34 -11.29 7.81
C SER A 3 7.40 -11.34 9.00
N PHE A 4 6.50 -12.30 8.97
CA PHE A 4 5.52 -12.62 10.01
C PHE A 4 5.79 -14.02 10.52
N GLU A 5 5.92 -14.17 11.83
CA GLU A 5 6.18 -15.44 12.52
C GLU A 5 5.12 -15.68 13.58
N ASN A 6 4.21 -16.62 13.33
CA ASN A 6 3.07 -16.98 14.20
C ASN A 6 2.24 -15.77 14.63
N VAL A 7 2.09 -14.78 13.75
CA VAL A 7 1.41 -13.53 14.09
C VAL A 7 -0.08 -13.74 14.19
N GLY A 8 -0.66 -13.25 15.29
CA GLY A 8 -2.09 -13.17 15.49
C GLY A 8 -2.51 -11.80 16.03
N LEU A 9 -3.74 -11.39 15.69
CA LEU A 9 -4.34 -10.16 16.19
C LEU A 9 -5.78 -10.38 16.61
N ARG A 10 -6.11 -9.87 17.80
CA ARG A 10 -7.49 -9.69 18.29
C ARG A 10 -7.72 -8.22 18.63
N TYR A 11 -8.94 -7.75 18.44
CA TYR A 11 -9.36 -6.45 18.92
C TYR A 11 -10.02 -6.58 20.29
N GLY A 12 -9.43 -5.94 21.31
CA GLY A 12 -9.90 -6.02 22.69
C GLY A 12 -9.91 -7.46 23.22
N MET A 13 -11.02 -7.87 23.85
CA MET A 13 -11.22 -9.20 24.45
C MET A 13 -11.90 -10.20 23.48
N GLY A 14 -12.08 -9.82 22.21
CA GLY A 14 -12.77 -10.62 21.21
C GLY A 14 -11.96 -11.81 20.67
N VAL A 15 -12.55 -12.53 19.73
CA VAL A 15 -11.85 -13.60 18.99
C VAL A 15 -10.75 -13.03 18.12
N GLU A 16 -9.77 -13.86 17.81
CA GLU A 16 -8.68 -13.52 16.92
C GLU A 16 -9.21 -13.28 15.50
N VAL A 17 -8.96 -12.07 14.95
CA VAL A 17 -9.41 -11.69 13.60
C VAL A 17 -8.51 -12.28 12.53
N VAL A 18 -7.20 -12.34 12.83
CA VAL A 18 -6.21 -13.04 12.03
C VAL A 18 -5.27 -13.80 12.96
N GLY A 19 -4.89 -15.00 12.55
CA GLY A 19 -4.05 -15.87 13.36
C GLY A 19 -3.14 -16.78 12.55
N ASP A 20 -2.09 -17.26 13.19
CA ASP A 20 -1.10 -18.17 12.62
C ASP A 20 -0.50 -17.66 11.28
N LEU A 21 -0.37 -16.32 11.16
CA LEU A 21 0.21 -15.73 9.97
C LEU A 21 1.71 -16.01 9.93
N ASN A 22 2.13 -16.76 8.90
CA ASN A 22 3.53 -17.10 8.61
C ASN A 22 3.80 -16.84 7.13
N PHE A 23 4.47 -15.74 6.80
CA PHE A 23 4.83 -15.39 5.44
C PHE A 23 5.90 -14.29 5.41
N SER A 24 6.51 -14.08 4.24
CA SER A 24 7.45 -13.00 4.01
C SER A 24 7.14 -12.21 2.74
N ILE A 25 7.52 -10.93 2.77
CA ILE A 25 7.59 -10.05 1.61
C ILE A 25 9.07 -9.80 1.35
N GLU A 26 9.56 -10.38 0.27
CA GLU A 26 10.95 -10.20 -0.13
C GLU A 26 11.16 -8.84 -0.83
N PRO A 27 12.38 -8.28 -0.82
CA PRO A 27 12.70 -7.14 -1.68
C PRO A 27 12.33 -7.45 -3.13
N GLN A 28 11.83 -6.46 -3.85
CA GLN A 28 11.47 -6.60 -5.26
C GLN A 28 10.48 -7.74 -5.55
N SER A 29 9.61 -8.08 -4.59
CA SER A 29 8.55 -9.06 -4.82
C SER A 29 7.25 -8.38 -5.24
N PHE A 30 6.43 -9.08 -6.02
CA PHE A 30 5.07 -8.67 -6.34
C PHE A 30 4.09 -9.71 -5.78
N GLN A 31 3.20 -9.30 -4.88
CA GLN A 31 2.29 -10.21 -4.21
C GLN A 31 0.87 -9.67 -4.18
N PHE A 32 -0.09 -10.57 -4.31
CA PHE A 32 -1.50 -10.26 -4.07
C PHE A 32 -1.92 -10.79 -2.69
N LEU A 33 -2.66 -9.97 -1.95
CA LEU A 33 -3.35 -10.36 -0.73
C LEU A 33 -4.84 -10.47 -1.07
N THR A 34 -5.38 -11.67 -1.14
CA THR A 34 -6.76 -11.90 -1.59
C THR A 34 -7.58 -12.67 -0.56
N GLY A 35 -8.86 -12.75 -0.77
CA GLY A 35 -9.82 -13.40 0.12
C GLY A 35 -11.14 -12.66 0.20
N PRO A 36 -12.18 -13.26 0.77
CA PRO A 36 -13.50 -12.64 0.89
C PRO A 36 -13.49 -11.33 1.67
N SER A 37 -14.56 -10.54 1.54
CA SER A 37 -14.74 -9.35 2.35
C SER A 37 -14.78 -9.74 3.84
N GLY A 38 -14.13 -8.96 4.69
CA GLY A 38 -14.03 -9.25 6.12
C GLY A 38 -13.01 -10.32 6.53
N ALA A 39 -12.32 -10.98 5.60
CA ALA A 39 -11.32 -12.02 5.91
C ALA A 39 -10.09 -11.53 6.69
N GLY A 40 -9.90 -10.21 6.84
CA GLY A 40 -8.76 -9.64 7.58
C GLY A 40 -7.68 -8.99 6.71
N LYS A 41 -7.88 -8.85 5.40
CA LYS A 41 -6.88 -8.24 4.47
C LYS A 41 -6.40 -6.86 4.95
N THR A 42 -7.33 -5.94 5.24
CA THR A 42 -6.99 -4.60 5.75
C THR A 42 -6.28 -4.66 7.11
N THR A 43 -6.61 -5.65 7.96
CA THR A 43 -5.92 -5.88 9.23
C THR A 43 -4.46 -6.29 9.00
N ILE A 44 -4.22 -7.19 8.05
CA ILE A 44 -2.87 -7.62 7.67
C ILE A 44 -2.07 -6.44 7.10
N LEU A 45 -2.65 -5.63 6.19
CA LEU A 45 -2.00 -4.41 5.68
C LEU A 45 -1.66 -3.42 6.80
N ARG A 46 -2.53 -3.28 7.81
CA ARG A 46 -2.26 -2.42 8.97
C ARG A 46 -1.14 -2.95 9.87
N LEU A 47 -1.00 -4.27 10.00
CA LEU A 47 0.13 -4.91 10.67
C LEU A 47 1.43 -4.69 9.89
N MET A 48 1.42 -4.85 8.55
CA MET A 48 2.57 -4.55 7.68
C MET A 48 3.03 -3.09 7.80
N LEU A 49 2.07 -2.15 7.92
CA LEU A 49 2.32 -0.71 8.11
C LEU A 49 2.75 -0.37 9.54
N LEU A 50 2.82 -1.33 10.47
CA LEU A 50 3.05 -1.11 11.90
C LEU A 50 2.02 -0.17 12.56
N SER A 51 0.83 0.01 11.97
CA SER A 51 -0.25 0.80 12.56
C SER A 51 -1.06 0.02 13.60
N LEU A 52 -0.91 -1.29 13.62
CA LEU A 52 -1.37 -2.20 14.65
C LEU A 52 -0.16 -2.99 15.19
N ARG A 53 -0.21 -3.35 16.47
CA ARG A 53 0.73 -4.29 17.06
C ARG A 53 0.06 -5.68 17.14
N PRO A 54 0.77 -6.76 16.81
CA PRO A 54 0.22 -8.10 16.96
C PRO A 54 -0.07 -8.39 18.44
N THR A 55 -1.06 -9.24 18.72
CA THR A 55 -1.35 -9.73 20.09
C THR A 55 -0.50 -10.95 20.43
N ARG A 56 0.03 -11.64 19.42
CA ARG A 56 1.03 -12.71 19.54
C ARG A 56 1.88 -12.81 18.27
N GLY A 57 3.00 -13.51 18.38
CA GLY A 57 3.96 -13.69 17.29
C GLY A 57 4.84 -12.46 17.08
N THR A 58 5.70 -12.52 16.10
CA THR A 58 6.71 -11.49 15.83
C THR A 58 6.61 -11.00 14.39
N ILE A 59 6.76 -9.71 14.21
CA ILE A 59 6.89 -9.07 12.88
C ILE A 59 8.31 -8.52 12.81
N HIS A 60 9.07 -8.92 11.78
CA HIS A 60 10.33 -8.29 11.43
C HIS A 60 10.12 -7.40 10.22
N ILE A 61 10.66 -6.21 10.24
CA ILE A 61 10.59 -5.24 9.14
C ILE A 61 11.93 -4.57 8.94
N PHE A 62 12.42 -4.57 7.70
CA PHE A 62 13.72 -4.02 7.32
C PHE A 62 14.89 -4.54 8.18
N GLY A 63 14.80 -5.78 8.64
CA GLY A 63 15.80 -6.45 9.47
C GLY A 63 15.60 -6.32 10.98
N GLU A 64 14.63 -5.51 11.43
CA GLU A 64 14.41 -5.23 12.85
C GLU A 64 13.11 -5.89 13.38
N ASP A 65 13.12 -6.32 14.63
CA ASP A 65 11.95 -6.81 15.34
C ASP A 65 11.03 -5.63 15.70
N ALA A 66 9.82 -5.61 15.13
CA ALA A 66 8.85 -4.53 15.31
C ALA A 66 8.43 -4.30 16.78
N SER A 67 8.58 -5.28 17.67
CA SER A 67 8.27 -5.15 19.09
C SER A 67 9.26 -4.26 19.83
N LYS A 68 10.49 -4.17 19.31
CA LYS A 68 11.62 -3.42 19.90
C LYS A 68 11.74 -2.00 19.35
N LEU A 69 10.95 -1.67 18.31
CA LEU A 69 11.02 -0.34 17.69
C LEU A 69 10.40 0.71 18.59
N ASP A 70 11.10 1.81 18.78
CA ASP A 70 10.56 3.03 19.36
C ASP A 70 9.71 3.81 18.33
N LYS A 71 9.10 4.92 18.77
CA LYS A 71 8.22 5.73 17.92
C LYS A 71 8.94 6.37 16.73
N ASP A 72 10.20 6.75 16.91
CA ASP A 72 10.99 7.43 15.88
C ASP A 72 11.42 6.44 14.81
N MET A 73 11.85 5.24 15.21
CA MET A 73 12.13 4.14 14.29
C MET A 73 10.89 3.70 13.50
N ILE A 74 9.74 3.55 14.16
CA ILE A 74 8.46 3.25 13.46
C ILE A 74 8.14 4.34 12.44
N THR A 75 8.33 5.61 12.80
CA THR A 75 8.08 6.74 11.89
C THR A 75 9.04 6.71 10.70
N SER A 76 10.31 6.44 10.95
CA SER A 76 11.34 6.29 9.90
C SER A 76 10.98 5.15 8.94
N PHE A 77 10.56 3.99 9.45
CA PHE A 77 10.18 2.85 8.62
C PHE A 77 8.92 3.11 7.79
N ARG A 78 7.91 3.77 8.37
CA ARG A 78 6.71 4.18 7.62
C ARG A 78 7.00 5.12 6.47
N ARG A 79 8.04 5.95 6.54
CA ARG A 79 8.48 6.81 5.42
C ARG A 79 9.03 6.02 4.22
N ARG A 80 9.44 4.77 4.43
CA ARG A 80 9.91 3.84 3.40
C ARG A 80 8.76 3.03 2.79
N ILE A 81 7.53 3.17 3.32
CA ILE A 81 6.34 2.44 2.90
C ILE A 81 5.34 3.41 2.27
N GLY A 82 5.03 3.21 1.00
CA GLY A 82 3.91 3.87 0.34
C GLY A 82 2.60 3.14 0.65
N VAL A 83 1.53 3.87 0.95
CA VAL A 83 0.23 3.25 1.24
C VAL A 83 -0.88 3.89 0.45
N VAL A 84 -1.65 3.06 -0.24
CA VAL A 84 -2.90 3.43 -0.92
C VAL A 84 -4.05 2.80 -0.13
N PHE A 85 -4.85 3.64 0.54
CA PHE A 85 -6.01 3.19 1.31
C PHE A 85 -7.26 3.15 0.45
N GLN A 86 -8.17 2.23 0.74
CA GLN A 86 -9.47 2.11 0.07
C GLN A 86 -10.33 3.39 0.19
N ASP A 87 -10.23 4.10 1.32
CA ASP A 87 -10.92 5.36 1.63
C ASP A 87 -10.12 6.63 1.22
N PHE A 88 -9.10 6.48 0.38
CA PHE A 88 -8.19 7.50 -0.15
C PHE A 88 -7.39 8.29 0.91
N ARG A 89 -7.99 8.67 2.00
CA ARG A 89 -7.42 9.47 3.11
C ARG A 89 -6.72 10.75 2.65
N LEU A 90 -7.32 11.43 1.68
CA LEU A 90 -6.89 12.76 1.32
C LEU A 90 -7.30 13.74 2.42
N LEU A 91 -6.48 14.75 2.65
CA LEU A 91 -6.78 15.82 3.59
C LEU A 91 -7.65 16.87 2.88
N ASP A 92 -8.87 17.06 3.34
CA ASP A 92 -9.89 17.86 2.66
C ASP A 92 -9.55 19.35 2.53
N HIS A 93 -8.70 19.87 3.42
CA HIS A 93 -8.25 21.26 3.43
C HIS A 93 -6.99 21.52 2.58
N LEU A 94 -6.41 20.46 1.99
CA LEU A 94 -5.25 20.54 1.11
C LEU A 94 -5.68 20.31 -0.34
N THR A 95 -5.07 21.05 -1.26
CA THR A 95 -5.21 20.82 -2.71
C THR A 95 -4.69 19.45 -3.10
N THR A 96 -4.97 19.02 -4.33
CA THR A 96 -4.43 17.78 -4.91
C THR A 96 -2.91 17.79 -4.90
N TYR A 97 -2.29 18.91 -5.30
CA TYR A 97 -0.84 19.11 -5.25
C TYR A 97 -0.29 18.95 -3.81
N GLU A 98 -0.89 19.65 -2.86
CA GLU A 98 -0.45 19.62 -1.45
C GLU A 98 -0.64 18.24 -0.81
N ASN A 99 -1.72 17.51 -1.16
CA ASN A 99 -1.91 16.13 -0.73
C ASN A 99 -0.80 15.21 -1.25
N VAL A 100 -0.41 15.34 -2.52
CA VAL A 100 0.66 14.53 -3.11
C VAL A 100 2.03 14.93 -2.55
N ALA A 101 2.27 16.23 -2.34
CA ALA A 101 3.51 16.75 -1.78
C ALA A 101 3.68 16.48 -0.26
N LEU A 102 2.59 16.16 0.45
CA LEU A 102 2.57 16.05 1.90
C LEU A 102 3.67 15.14 2.49
N PRO A 103 3.93 13.94 1.97
CA PRO A 103 4.99 13.09 2.50
C PRO A 103 6.39 13.76 2.42
N LEU A 104 6.69 14.46 1.33
CA LEU A 104 7.97 15.16 1.16
C LEU A 104 8.12 16.32 2.15
N ARG A 105 7.03 17.07 2.39
CA ARG A 105 6.99 18.13 3.41
C ARG A 105 7.22 17.56 4.82
N VAL A 106 6.59 16.44 5.16
CA VAL A 106 6.78 15.75 6.45
C VAL A 106 8.21 15.22 6.60
N MET A 107 8.89 14.91 5.49
CA MET A 107 10.31 14.54 5.47
C MET A 107 11.25 15.74 5.57
N GLY A 108 10.72 16.98 5.59
CA GLY A 108 11.52 18.21 5.72
C GLY A 108 12.18 18.66 4.40
N ARG A 109 11.73 18.19 3.23
CA ARG A 109 12.22 18.69 1.95
C ARG A 109 11.63 20.06 1.63
N ASP A 110 12.41 20.93 1.03
CA ASP A 110 11.96 22.23 0.56
C ASP A 110 11.13 22.10 -0.72
N GLU A 111 10.11 22.95 -0.87
CA GLU A 111 9.20 22.89 -2.03
C GLU A 111 9.93 23.11 -3.35
N THR A 112 10.94 23.94 -3.38
CA THR A 112 11.80 24.18 -4.55
C THR A 112 12.42 22.90 -5.11
N ASP A 113 12.71 21.92 -4.22
CA ASP A 113 13.39 20.68 -4.59
C ASP A 113 12.44 19.63 -5.17
N TYR A 114 11.17 19.64 -4.77
CA TYR A 114 10.23 18.58 -5.19
C TYR A 114 9.09 19.08 -6.08
N ARG A 115 8.95 20.38 -6.31
CA ARG A 115 7.84 20.94 -7.07
C ARG A 115 7.70 20.34 -8.47
N ALA A 116 8.83 20.21 -9.17
CA ALA A 116 8.85 19.60 -10.51
C ALA A 116 8.43 18.14 -10.46
N GLU A 117 8.94 17.35 -9.50
CA GLU A 117 8.59 15.93 -9.32
C GLU A 117 7.09 15.74 -9.06
N VAL A 118 6.49 16.58 -8.20
CA VAL A 118 5.05 16.50 -7.88
C VAL A 118 4.19 16.85 -9.11
N VAL A 119 4.55 17.90 -9.86
CA VAL A 119 3.82 18.30 -11.08
C VAL A 119 3.91 17.19 -12.13
N GLU A 120 5.08 16.68 -12.40
CA GLU A 120 5.30 15.60 -13.37
C GLU A 120 4.48 14.34 -13.00
N LEU A 121 4.48 13.95 -11.74
CA LEU A 121 3.70 12.81 -11.28
C LEU A 121 2.19 13.05 -11.40
N LEU A 122 1.71 14.27 -11.10
CA LEU A 122 0.31 14.65 -11.28
C LEU A 122 -0.11 14.59 -12.75
N ASP A 123 0.73 15.10 -13.66
CA ASP A 123 0.51 15.01 -15.11
C ASP A 123 0.47 13.55 -15.55
N TRP A 124 1.38 12.74 -15.03
CA TRP A 124 1.46 11.32 -15.37
C TRP A 124 0.20 10.54 -14.95
N VAL A 125 -0.35 10.80 -13.74
CA VAL A 125 -1.61 10.20 -13.28
C VAL A 125 -2.85 10.88 -13.87
N GLY A 126 -2.70 11.89 -14.74
CA GLY A 126 -3.78 12.61 -15.40
C GLY A 126 -4.55 13.55 -14.46
N LEU A 127 -3.83 14.20 -13.55
CA LEU A 127 -4.36 15.19 -12.60
C LEU A 127 -3.72 16.57 -12.72
N GLY A 128 -2.95 16.85 -13.79
CA GLY A 128 -2.28 18.13 -13.97
C GLY A 128 -3.22 19.33 -13.91
N GLU A 129 -4.36 19.27 -14.61
CA GLU A 129 -5.42 20.28 -14.58
C GLU A 129 -6.18 20.36 -13.23
N ARG A 130 -6.02 19.36 -12.39
CA ARG A 130 -6.67 19.24 -11.07
C ARG A 130 -5.74 19.55 -9.89
N LYS A 131 -4.51 19.95 -10.15
CA LYS A 131 -3.49 20.18 -9.10
C LYS A 131 -3.93 21.14 -8.00
N ASN A 132 -4.72 22.18 -8.34
CA ASN A 132 -5.23 23.17 -7.39
C ASN A 132 -6.63 22.80 -6.84
N ALA A 133 -7.24 21.70 -7.25
CA ALA A 133 -8.56 21.29 -6.79
C ALA A 133 -8.49 20.68 -5.38
N LEU A 134 -9.48 20.98 -4.55
CA LEU A 134 -9.67 20.33 -3.25
C LEU A 134 -10.32 18.95 -3.43
N PRO A 135 -10.11 18.00 -2.51
CA PRO A 135 -10.71 16.66 -2.58
C PRO A 135 -12.24 16.67 -2.73
N ALA A 136 -12.93 17.64 -2.17
CA ALA A 136 -14.38 17.76 -2.23
C ALA A 136 -14.94 17.83 -3.67
N VAL A 137 -14.18 18.40 -4.61
CA VAL A 137 -14.60 18.55 -6.02
C VAL A 137 -14.02 17.48 -6.94
N LEU A 138 -13.22 16.55 -6.43
CA LEU A 138 -12.68 15.44 -7.18
C LEU A 138 -13.67 14.28 -7.25
N SER A 139 -13.77 13.63 -8.40
CA SER A 139 -14.44 12.34 -8.56
C SER A 139 -13.72 11.24 -7.76
N GLY A 140 -14.39 10.12 -7.52
CA GLY A 140 -13.78 8.96 -6.84
C GLY A 140 -12.50 8.48 -7.51
N GLY A 141 -12.49 8.39 -8.85
CA GLY A 141 -11.30 8.01 -9.62
C GLY A 141 -10.16 9.04 -9.55
N GLU A 142 -10.48 10.35 -9.49
CA GLU A 142 -9.47 11.40 -9.29
C GLU A 142 -8.87 11.33 -7.89
N LYS A 143 -9.69 11.10 -6.84
CA LYS A 143 -9.22 10.88 -5.46
C LYS A 143 -8.30 9.67 -5.38
N GLN A 144 -8.66 8.57 -6.04
CA GLN A 144 -7.84 7.35 -6.09
C GLN A 144 -6.48 7.64 -6.72
N ARG A 145 -6.43 8.32 -7.86
CA ARG A 145 -5.16 8.69 -8.53
C ARG A 145 -4.31 9.61 -7.67
N ALA A 146 -4.92 10.58 -6.98
CA ALA A 146 -4.20 11.46 -6.05
C ALA A 146 -3.62 10.68 -4.86
N ALA A 147 -4.37 9.73 -4.29
CA ALA A 147 -3.89 8.86 -3.21
C ALA A 147 -2.73 7.97 -3.66
N ILE A 148 -2.79 7.44 -4.87
CA ILE A 148 -1.70 6.66 -5.46
C ILE A 148 -0.47 7.56 -5.69
N ALA A 149 -0.62 8.73 -6.32
CA ALA A 149 0.49 9.66 -6.52
C ALA A 149 1.16 10.03 -5.18
N ARG A 150 0.36 10.31 -4.14
CA ARG A 150 0.89 10.57 -2.78
C ARG A 150 1.70 9.40 -2.22
N ALA A 151 1.28 8.16 -2.45
CA ALA A 151 2.01 6.99 -1.99
C ALA A 151 3.33 6.78 -2.73
N LEU A 152 3.43 7.24 -3.98
CA LEU A 152 4.56 6.99 -4.87
C LEU A 152 5.61 8.08 -4.86
N ILE A 153 5.24 9.32 -4.50
CA ILE A 153 6.16 10.48 -4.58
C ILE A 153 7.44 10.29 -3.74
N VAL A 154 7.37 9.48 -2.69
CA VAL A 154 8.52 9.16 -1.82
C VAL A 154 9.40 8.03 -2.39
N ARG A 155 9.07 7.45 -3.54
CA ARG A 155 9.75 6.28 -4.12
C ARG A 155 9.93 5.17 -3.08
N PRO A 156 8.83 4.58 -2.59
CA PRO A 156 8.85 3.66 -1.46
C PRO A 156 9.60 2.36 -1.79
N GLU A 157 10.20 1.75 -0.77
CA GLU A 157 10.78 0.40 -0.87
C GLU A 157 9.69 -0.68 -0.85
N LEU A 158 8.57 -0.41 -0.15
CA LEU A 158 7.39 -1.27 -0.08
C LEU A 158 6.14 -0.46 -0.38
N LEU A 159 5.34 -0.88 -1.34
CA LEU A 159 4.02 -0.32 -1.64
C LEU A 159 2.93 -1.27 -1.15
N LEU A 160 2.06 -0.78 -0.28
CA LEU A 160 0.86 -1.47 0.18
C LEU A 160 -0.37 -0.79 -0.44
N ALA A 161 -1.17 -1.52 -1.20
CA ALA A 161 -2.36 -0.96 -1.85
C ALA A 161 -3.61 -1.78 -1.49
N ASP A 162 -4.63 -1.12 -0.93
CA ASP A 162 -5.92 -1.73 -0.58
C ASP A 162 -6.95 -1.34 -1.65
N GLU A 163 -7.37 -2.31 -2.48
CA GLU A 163 -8.31 -2.17 -3.61
C GLU A 163 -7.98 -0.98 -4.55
N PRO A 164 -6.75 -0.88 -5.08
CA PRO A 164 -6.28 0.34 -5.76
C PRO A 164 -7.01 0.64 -7.08
N THR A 165 -7.72 -0.32 -7.65
CA THR A 165 -8.44 -0.20 -8.94
C THR A 165 -9.96 -0.23 -8.79
N GLY A 166 -10.48 -0.41 -7.57
CA GLY A 166 -11.91 -0.62 -7.33
C GLY A 166 -12.83 0.58 -7.67
N ASN A 167 -12.27 1.79 -7.71
CA ASN A 167 -13.05 3.02 -7.91
C ASN A 167 -12.67 3.78 -9.20
N VAL A 168 -12.01 3.14 -10.14
CA VAL A 168 -11.58 3.76 -11.40
C VAL A 168 -12.11 2.97 -12.61
N ASP A 169 -12.27 3.66 -13.73
CA ASP A 169 -12.64 3.01 -14.97
C ASP A 169 -11.55 2.06 -15.49
N PRO A 170 -11.89 1.08 -16.36
CA PRO A 170 -10.96 0.06 -16.82
C PRO A 170 -9.72 0.61 -17.54
N VAL A 171 -9.83 1.76 -18.23
CA VAL A 171 -8.70 2.39 -18.94
C VAL A 171 -7.70 2.93 -17.93
N ILE A 172 -8.22 3.63 -16.92
CA ILE A 172 -7.41 4.16 -15.82
C ILE A 172 -6.81 3.01 -14.98
N ALA A 173 -7.58 1.96 -14.69
CA ALA A 173 -7.09 0.78 -13.98
C ALA A 173 -5.85 0.19 -14.68
N LYS A 174 -5.91 -0.03 -16.00
CA LYS A 174 -4.76 -0.50 -16.79
C LYS A 174 -3.55 0.43 -16.71
N ARG A 175 -3.77 1.75 -16.71
CA ARG A 175 -2.69 2.74 -16.58
C ARG A 175 -2.02 2.65 -15.21
N LEU A 176 -2.80 2.57 -14.13
CA LEU A 176 -2.29 2.40 -12.77
C LEU A 176 -1.52 1.09 -12.59
N LEU A 177 -2.00 0.01 -13.20
CA LEU A 177 -1.30 -1.27 -13.15
C LEU A 177 0.06 -1.22 -13.85
N ARG A 178 0.15 -0.56 -15.01
CA ARG A 178 1.44 -0.34 -15.67
C ARG A 178 2.41 0.43 -14.77
N LEU A 179 1.90 1.42 -14.00
CA LEU A 179 2.73 2.12 -13.02
C LEU A 179 3.27 1.18 -11.96
N PHE A 180 2.43 0.31 -11.39
CA PHE A 180 2.89 -0.67 -10.39
C PHE A 180 3.94 -1.62 -10.97
N VAL A 181 3.80 -2.03 -12.25
CA VAL A 181 4.82 -2.82 -12.94
C VAL A 181 6.14 -2.06 -13.06
N GLU A 182 6.11 -0.80 -13.48
CA GLU A 182 7.34 0.00 -13.62
C GLU A 182 8.01 0.26 -12.26
N LEU A 183 7.24 0.48 -11.21
CA LEU A 183 7.76 0.59 -9.85
C LEU A 183 8.40 -0.72 -9.37
N HIS A 184 7.74 -1.85 -9.64
CA HIS A 184 8.30 -3.17 -9.33
C HIS A 184 9.64 -3.39 -10.05
N LYS A 185 9.72 -3.09 -11.35
CA LYS A 185 10.97 -3.16 -12.13
C LYS A 185 12.06 -2.23 -11.56
N SER A 186 11.67 -1.10 -10.97
CA SER A 186 12.59 -0.16 -10.31
C SER A 186 13.02 -0.60 -8.91
N GLY A 187 12.57 -1.76 -8.44
CA GLY A 187 13.00 -2.37 -7.18
C GLY A 187 12.02 -2.24 -6.00
N THR A 188 10.86 -1.60 -6.19
CA THR A 188 9.82 -1.52 -5.15
C THR A 188 9.15 -2.89 -4.95
N ALA A 189 9.08 -3.37 -3.72
CA ALA A 189 8.23 -4.51 -3.37
C ALA A 189 6.76 -4.05 -3.33
N ILE A 190 5.84 -4.86 -3.87
CA ILE A 190 4.43 -4.48 -4.02
C ILE A 190 3.52 -5.54 -3.41
N VAL A 191 2.58 -5.08 -2.57
CA VAL A 191 1.49 -5.91 -2.06
C VAL A 191 0.17 -5.24 -2.41
N ILE A 192 -0.66 -5.90 -3.22
CA ILE A 192 -1.99 -5.42 -3.59
C ILE A 192 -3.04 -6.30 -2.91
N ALA A 193 -3.81 -5.72 -1.99
CA ALA A 193 -5.01 -6.37 -1.49
C ALA A 193 -6.15 -6.15 -2.49
N THR A 194 -6.68 -7.23 -3.06
CA THR A 194 -7.79 -7.17 -4.00
C THR A 194 -8.56 -8.49 -4.04
N HIS A 195 -9.80 -8.41 -4.48
CA HIS A 195 -10.65 -9.56 -4.81
C HIS A 195 -10.86 -9.71 -6.33
N ASP A 196 -10.24 -8.85 -7.14
CA ASP A 196 -10.33 -8.88 -8.60
C ASP A 196 -9.44 -9.98 -9.19
N LEU A 197 -10.06 -11.13 -9.52
CA LEU A 197 -9.38 -12.27 -10.13
C LEU A 197 -8.80 -11.92 -11.50
N ALA A 198 -9.52 -11.13 -12.32
CA ALA A 198 -9.07 -10.75 -13.65
C ALA A 198 -7.81 -9.86 -13.59
N LEU A 199 -7.69 -9.08 -12.52
CA LEU A 199 -6.46 -8.35 -12.23
C LEU A 199 -5.32 -9.31 -11.89
N MET A 200 -5.56 -10.26 -10.99
CA MET A 200 -4.53 -11.21 -10.56
C MET A 200 -4.02 -12.10 -11.71
N ASP A 201 -4.91 -12.48 -12.63
CA ASP A 201 -4.54 -13.33 -13.78
C ASP A 201 -3.63 -12.63 -14.79
N GLN A 202 -3.63 -11.28 -14.83
CA GLN A 202 -2.68 -10.51 -15.65
C GLN A 202 -1.24 -10.56 -15.08
N PHE A 203 -1.07 -10.99 -13.82
CA PHE A 203 0.20 -11.08 -13.10
C PHE A 203 0.46 -12.50 -12.63
N GLY A 204 0.43 -13.47 -13.55
CA GLY A 204 0.62 -14.88 -13.23
C GLY A 204 1.93 -15.21 -12.50
N TYR A 205 2.92 -14.31 -12.59
CA TYR A 205 4.18 -14.41 -11.86
C TYR A 205 4.10 -13.93 -10.39
N ALA A 206 2.99 -13.32 -9.97
CA ALA A 206 2.85 -12.79 -8.63
C ALA A 206 2.42 -13.88 -7.64
N ARG A 207 3.07 -13.94 -6.49
CA ARG A 207 2.66 -14.78 -5.36
C ARG A 207 1.28 -14.36 -4.87
N ARG A 208 0.44 -15.31 -4.48
CA ARG A 208 -0.89 -15.05 -3.92
C ARG A 208 -0.94 -15.45 -2.45
N LEU A 209 -1.24 -14.49 -1.59
CA LEU A 209 -1.51 -14.65 -0.17
C LEU A 209 -3.03 -14.69 0.01
N VAL A 210 -3.60 -15.87 0.19
CA VAL A 210 -5.05 -16.07 0.28
C VAL A 210 -5.47 -16.11 1.74
N VAL A 211 -6.30 -15.16 2.15
CA VAL A 211 -6.83 -15.07 3.52
C VAL A 211 -8.24 -15.64 3.56
N GLY A 212 -8.46 -16.63 4.43
CA GLY A 212 -9.76 -17.23 4.69
C GLY A 212 -9.89 -17.56 6.18
N ASP A 213 -11.02 -17.23 6.79
CA ASP A 213 -11.31 -17.45 8.21
C ASP A 213 -10.17 -17.01 9.16
N GLY A 214 -9.56 -15.86 8.84
CA GLY A 214 -8.46 -15.27 9.63
C GLY A 214 -7.11 -15.99 9.47
N ARG A 215 -6.99 -16.99 8.62
CA ARG A 215 -5.76 -17.72 8.31
C ARG A 215 -5.27 -17.40 6.91
N LEU A 216 -3.99 -17.66 6.65
CA LEU A 216 -3.35 -17.34 5.38
C LEU A 216 -2.79 -18.62 4.73
N ALA A 217 -3.15 -18.84 3.46
CA ALA A 217 -2.54 -19.82 2.59
C ALA A 217 -1.68 -19.09 1.53
N ILE A 218 -0.54 -19.68 1.18
CA ILE A 218 0.40 -19.13 0.21
C ILE A 218 0.36 -19.97 -1.05
N PHE A 219 0.20 -19.29 -2.19
CA PHE A 219 0.30 -19.91 -3.50
C PHE A 219 1.44 -19.18 -4.25
N ASP A 220 2.51 -19.90 -4.48
CA ASP A 220 3.62 -19.39 -5.28
C ASP A 220 3.18 -19.29 -6.75
N ALA A 221 3.81 -18.39 -7.50
CA ALA A 221 3.60 -18.30 -8.94
C ALA A 221 3.86 -19.65 -9.59
N GLU A 222 3.02 -20.06 -10.53
CA GLU A 222 3.34 -21.21 -11.37
C GLU A 222 4.64 -20.91 -12.12
N SER A 223 5.64 -21.79 -11.94
CA SER A 223 6.90 -21.69 -12.68
C SER A 223 6.57 -21.81 -14.17
N ALA A 224 6.71 -20.71 -14.91
CA ALA A 224 6.53 -20.68 -16.35
C ALA A 224 7.69 -21.41 -17.07
#